data_06edb799776b7882065fd663a0bbecfc
#
_entry.id   06edb799776b7882065fd663a0bbecfc
#
_cell.length_a   1.000
_cell.length_b   1.000
_cell.length_c   1.000
_cell.angle_alpha   90.00
_cell.angle_beta   90.00
_cell.angle_gamma   90.00
#
_symmetry.space_group_name_H-M   'P 1'
#
loop_
_entity.id
_entity.type
_entity.pdbx_description
1 polymer ?
#
loop_
_entity_poly.entity_id
_entity_poly.type
_entity_poly.pdbx_seq_one_letter_code
_entity_poly.pdbx_strand_id
1 'polypeptide(L)'
;MTITEYGKLIKREKEDYIIFIKYGKFYRCYDYDAYIMHYLFKYKLTSRETIGFPIENINKIFSVFKEKNISSIVINGLDNYFVYECLSNKYDVYLKESLNYLNFNESISILINLINNKLSDDYNLFPVIRSFLDNL
;
A
#
# COMPACT_ATOMS: atom_id res chain seq x y z
N MET A 1 -0.35 -22.78 16.68
CA MET A 1 -0.59 -21.82 15.57
C MET A 1 0.03 -20.48 15.91
N THR A 2 0.81 -19.93 15.00
CA THR A 2 1.36 -18.58 15.15
C THR A 2 0.31 -17.52 14.79
N ILE A 3 0.53 -16.28 15.24
CA ILE A 3 -0.36 -15.18 14.87
C ILE A 3 -0.36 -14.92 13.36
N THR A 4 0.77 -15.15 12.71
CA THR A 4 0.89 -15.00 11.25
C THR A 4 0.03 -16.04 10.51
N GLU A 5 0.07 -17.29 10.97
CA GLU A 5 -0.79 -18.35 10.40
C GLU A 5 -2.27 -18.06 10.62
N TYR A 6 -2.60 -17.55 11.79
CA TYR A 6 -3.97 -17.13 12.13
C TYR A 6 -4.46 -16.02 11.19
N GLY A 7 -3.61 -15.04 10.96
CA GLY A 7 -3.91 -13.96 10.02
C GLY A 7 -4.15 -14.45 8.60
N LYS A 8 -3.37 -15.42 8.14
CA LYS A 8 -3.55 -16.03 6.81
C LYS A 8 -4.87 -16.78 6.71
N LEU A 9 -5.29 -17.47 7.76
CA LEU A 9 -6.58 -18.15 7.78
C LEU A 9 -7.74 -17.16 7.68
N ILE A 10 -7.70 -16.07 8.45
CA ILE A 10 -8.71 -15.03 8.40
C ILE A 10 -8.75 -14.39 7.01
N LYS A 11 -7.59 -14.11 6.41
CA LYS A 11 -7.53 -13.54 5.06
C LYS A 11 -8.18 -14.43 4.01
N ARG A 12 -8.02 -15.74 4.10
CA ARG A 12 -8.67 -16.68 3.17
C ARG A 12 -10.18 -16.62 3.25
N GLU A 13 -10.74 -16.38 4.44
CA GLU A 13 -12.18 -16.28 4.64
C GLU A 13 -12.73 -14.90 4.29
N LYS A 14 -11.89 -13.86 4.41
CA LYS A 14 -12.26 -12.46 4.22
C LYS A 14 -11.27 -11.77 3.27
N GLU A 15 -11.22 -12.21 2.02
CA GLU A 15 -10.27 -11.73 1.02
C GLU A 15 -10.43 -10.25 0.71
N ASP A 16 -11.63 -9.72 0.80
CA ASP A 16 -11.96 -8.32 0.53
C ASP A 16 -11.93 -7.41 1.76
N TYR A 17 -11.30 -7.88 2.84
CA TYR A 17 -11.02 -7.08 4.04
C TYR A 17 -9.53 -6.86 4.16
N ILE A 18 -9.12 -5.66 4.57
CA ILE A 18 -7.72 -5.41 4.91
C ILE A 18 -7.45 -6.03 6.28
N ILE A 19 -6.47 -6.90 6.36
CA ILE A 19 -6.12 -7.62 7.58
C ILE A 19 -4.87 -6.99 8.19
N PHE A 20 -5.00 -6.44 9.39
CA PHE A 20 -3.88 -5.94 10.18
C PHE A 20 -3.54 -6.92 11.28
N ILE A 21 -2.27 -7.22 11.44
CA ILE A 21 -1.77 -8.12 12.48
C ILE A 21 -0.83 -7.34 13.40
N LYS A 22 -1.07 -7.43 14.70
CA LYS A 22 -0.26 -6.76 15.71
C LYS A 22 1.03 -7.52 15.99
N TYR A 23 2.16 -6.83 15.85
CA TYR A 23 3.47 -7.30 16.23
C TYR A 23 4.12 -6.26 17.15
N GLY A 24 4.08 -6.50 18.47
CA GLY A 24 4.61 -5.53 19.43
C GLY A 24 3.87 -4.20 19.35
N LYS A 25 4.58 -3.13 18.98
CA LYS A 25 4.05 -1.78 18.90
C LYS A 25 3.61 -1.39 17.49
N PHE A 26 3.55 -2.35 16.57
CA PHE A 26 3.22 -2.10 15.18
C PHE A 26 2.08 -3.00 14.72
N TYR A 27 1.29 -2.49 13.77
CA TYR A 27 0.43 -3.31 12.93
C TYR A 27 1.12 -3.53 11.60
N ARG A 28 0.94 -4.72 11.03
CA ARG A 28 1.45 -5.06 9.70
C ARG A 28 0.33 -5.60 8.82
N CYS A 29 0.46 -5.36 7.52
CA CYS A 29 -0.36 -5.99 6.50
C CYS A 29 0.53 -6.39 5.32
N TYR A 30 -0.01 -7.25 4.45
CA TYR A 30 0.78 -7.97 3.46
C TYR A 30 0.11 -7.93 2.09
N ASP A 31 0.93 -8.02 1.06
CA ASP A 31 0.51 -8.19 -0.34
C ASP A 31 -0.50 -7.13 -0.78
N TYR A 32 -1.66 -7.51 -1.25
CA TYR A 32 -2.69 -6.59 -1.74
C TYR A 32 -3.13 -5.57 -0.69
N ASP A 33 -3.25 -6.01 0.56
CA ASP A 33 -3.58 -5.10 1.67
C ASP A 33 -2.49 -4.04 1.84
N ALA A 34 -1.23 -4.45 1.75
CA ALA A 34 -0.09 -3.54 1.82
C ALA A 34 -0.07 -2.55 0.65
N TYR A 35 -0.44 -2.98 -0.56
CA TYR A 35 -0.50 -2.10 -1.72
C TYR A 35 -1.55 -1.00 -1.52
N ILE A 36 -2.72 -1.35 -1.01
CA ILE A 36 -3.78 -0.38 -0.71
C ILE A 36 -3.29 0.63 0.33
N MET A 37 -2.66 0.15 1.40
CA MET A 37 -2.13 1.02 2.45
C MET A 37 -1.03 1.94 1.93
N HIS A 38 -0.15 1.43 1.10
CA HIS A 38 0.88 2.23 0.44
C HIS A 38 0.27 3.34 -0.43
N TYR A 39 -0.76 3.01 -1.20
CA TYR A 39 -1.46 3.96 -2.04
C TYR A 39 -2.18 5.05 -1.25
N LEU A 40 -2.94 4.65 -0.22
CA LEU A 40 -3.78 5.58 0.53
C LEU A 40 -3.00 6.45 1.51
N PHE A 41 -2.01 5.90 2.19
CA PHE A 41 -1.31 6.58 3.29
C PHE A 41 0.16 6.88 2.99
N LYS A 42 0.67 6.42 1.85
CA LYS A 42 2.07 6.61 1.45
C LYS A 42 3.08 5.99 2.42
N TYR A 43 2.66 4.98 3.17
CA TYR A 43 3.59 4.19 3.98
C TYR A 43 4.55 3.42 3.07
N LYS A 44 5.77 3.25 3.53
CA LYS A 44 6.81 2.59 2.74
C LYS A 44 6.50 1.10 2.56
N LEU A 45 6.37 0.68 1.30
CA LEU A 45 6.24 -0.73 0.94
C LEU A 45 7.63 -1.37 0.95
N THR A 46 7.80 -2.45 1.73
CA THR A 46 9.07 -3.16 1.80
C THR A 46 9.28 -4.08 0.58
N SER A 47 10.50 -4.58 0.39
CA SER A 47 10.82 -5.55 -0.67
C SER A 47 10.04 -6.86 -0.53
N ARG A 48 9.50 -7.15 0.65
CA ARG A 48 8.65 -8.33 0.93
C ARG A 48 7.18 -8.02 0.80
N GLU A 49 6.83 -6.88 0.20
CA GLU A 49 5.45 -6.46 -0.01
C GLU A 49 4.66 -6.37 1.30
N THR A 50 5.29 -5.76 2.31
CA THR A 50 4.69 -5.54 3.63
C THR A 50 4.69 -4.07 3.97
N ILE A 51 3.73 -3.67 4.80
CA ILE A 51 3.64 -2.34 5.40
C ILE A 51 3.50 -2.51 6.90
N GLY A 52 4.23 -1.69 7.66
CA GLY A 52 4.06 -1.59 9.10
C GLY A 52 3.84 -0.14 9.51
N PHE A 53 3.02 0.07 10.53
CA PHE A 53 2.78 1.39 11.09
C PHE A 53 2.56 1.28 12.60
N PRO A 54 2.86 2.35 13.38
CA PRO A 54 2.64 2.34 14.82
C PRO A 54 1.17 2.13 15.18
N ILE A 55 0.90 1.37 16.24
CA ILE A 55 -0.48 1.06 16.67
C ILE A 55 -1.28 2.33 17.00
N GLU A 56 -0.61 3.41 17.40
CA GLU A 56 -1.27 4.70 17.71
C GLU A 56 -1.98 5.30 16.48
N ASN A 57 -1.57 4.95 15.29
CA ASN A 57 -2.14 5.48 14.05
C ASN A 57 -3.44 4.78 13.62
N ILE A 58 -3.86 3.73 14.32
CA ILE A 58 -4.99 2.90 13.87
C ILE A 58 -6.31 3.69 13.78
N ASN A 59 -6.57 4.61 14.71
CA ASN A 59 -7.80 5.38 14.69
C ASN A 59 -7.87 6.34 13.49
N LYS A 60 -6.74 6.91 13.10
CA LYS A 60 -6.62 7.73 11.89
C LYS A 60 -6.94 6.91 10.65
N ILE A 61 -6.42 5.69 10.59
CA ILE A 61 -6.66 4.76 9.48
C ILE A 61 -8.14 4.38 9.40
N PHE A 62 -8.77 4.07 10.53
CA PHE A 62 -10.21 3.75 10.55
C PHE A 62 -11.08 4.92 10.13
N SER A 63 -10.71 6.15 10.46
CA SER A 63 -11.43 7.33 10.00
C SER A 63 -11.44 7.43 8.47
N VAL A 64 -10.30 7.16 7.84
CA VAL A 64 -10.18 7.14 6.37
C VAL A 64 -10.96 5.97 5.79
N PHE A 65 -10.89 4.79 6.39
CA PHE A 65 -11.62 3.60 5.93
C PHE A 65 -13.13 3.80 6.01
N LYS A 66 -13.62 4.44 7.06
CA LYS A 66 -15.04 4.77 7.19
C LYS A 66 -15.49 5.71 6.07
N GLU A 67 -14.70 6.74 5.79
CA GLU A 67 -14.97 7.69 4.71
C GLU A 67 -14.97 7.03 3.33
N LYS A 68 -14.04 6.10 3.11
CA LYS A 68 -13.85 5.42 1.82
C LYS A 68 -14.61 4.09 1.69
N ASN A 69 -15.31 3.67 2.71
CA ASN A 69 -16.05 2.40 2.75
C ASN A 69 -15.13 1.19 2.53
N ILE A 70 -14.06 1.09 3.30
CA ILE A 70 -13.14 -0.05 3.28
C ILE A 70 -13.35 -0.86 4.55
N SER A 71 -13.63 -2.15 4.39
CA SER A 71 -13.74 -3.09 5.49
C SER A 71 -12.38 -3.62 5.92
N SER A 72 -12.19 -3.83 7.21
CA SER A 72 -10.92 -4.31 7.75
C SER A 72 -11.13 -5.19 8.98
N ILE A 73 -10.11 -6.00 9.28
CA ILE A 73 -10.05 -6.82 10.49
C ILE A 73 -8.71 -6.56 11.16
N VAL A 74 -8.76 -6.26 12.45
CA VAL A 74 -7.56 -6.02 13.27
C VAL A 74 -7.35 -7.20 14.20
N ILE A 75 -6.23 -7.89 14.05
CA ILE A 75 -5.88 -9.06 14.85
C ILE A 75 -4.87 -8.66 15.91
N ASN A 76 -5.28 -8.67 17.17
CA ASN A 76 -4.44 -8.34 18.32
C ASN A 76 -3.82 -9.55 19.00
N GLY A 77 -4.31 -10.74 18.69
CA GLY A 77 -3.83 -12.00 19.23
C GLY A 77 -4.67 -13.16 18.69
N LEU A 78 -4.34 -14.37 19.10
CA LEU A 78 -5.15 -15.54 18.76
C LEU A 78 -6.55 -15.37 19.37
N ASP A 79 -7.58 -15.58 18.56
CA ASP A 79 -9.00 -15.39 18.95
C ASP A 79 -9.32 -14.01 19.53
N ASN A 80 -8.46 -13.01 19.24
CA ASN A 80 -8.63 -11.64 19.68
C ASN A 80 -8.53 -10.69 18.47
N TYR A 81 -9.68 -10.37 17.88
CA TYR A 81 -9.74 -9.53 16.69
C TYR A 81 -10.99 -8.65 16.68
N PHE A 82 -10.91 -7.56 15.92
CA PHE A 82 -12.03 -6.66 15.63
C PHE A 82 -12.35 -6.67 14.15
N VAL A 83 -13.63 -6.70 13.82
CA VAL A 83 -14.12 -6.57 12.45
C VAL A 83 -14.74 -5.20 12.26
N TYR A 84 -14.25 -4.46 11.28
CA TYR A 84 -14.82 -3.21 10.80
C TYR A 84 -15.46 -3.46 9.44
N GLU A 85 -16.77 -3.58 9.40
CA GLU A 85 -17.51 -3.91 8.20
C GLU A 85 -18.24 -2.68 7.66
N CYS A 86 -18.06 -2.42 6.36
CA CYS A 86 -18.77 -1.38 5.63
C CYS A 86 -19.83 -2.01 4.73
N LEU A 87 -21.02 -1.40 4.66
CA LEU A 87 -22.14 -1.92 3.88
C LEU A 87 -21.82 -2.00 2.37
N SER A 88 -21.06 -1.05 1.87
CA SER A 88 -20.63 -1.01 0.46
C SER A 88 -19.11 -1.08 0.41
N ASN A 89 -18.54 -2.25 0.70
CA ASN A 89 -17.09 -2.43 0.77
C ASN A 89 -16.44 -2.16 -0.60
N LYS A 90 -15.54 -1.19 -0.64
CA LYS A 90 -14.83 -0.76 -1.85
C LYS A 90 -13.40 -1.29 -1.93
N TYR A 91 -13.10 -2.39 -1.28
CA TYR A 91 -11.78 -3.00 -1.31
C TYR A 91 -11.27 -3.19 -2.75
N ASP A 92 -12.08 -3.78 -3.62
CA ASP A 92 -11.68 -4.07 -5.00
C ASP A 92 -11.39 -2.80 -5.81
N VAL A 93 -12.14 -1.72 -5.56
CA VAL A 93 -11.91 -0.43 -6.20
C VAL A 93 -10.52 0.10 -5.84
N TYR A 94 -10.19 0.12 -4.56
CA TYR A 94 -8.90 0.63 -4.10
C TYR A 94 -7.73 -0.30 -4.40
N LEU A 95 -7.98 -1.60 -4.46
CA LEU A 95 -6.97 -2.54 -4.95
C LEU A 95 -6.58 -2.22 -6.39
N LYS A 96 -7.56 -2.03 -7.27
CA LYS A 96 -7.31 -1.66 -8.66
C LYS A 96 -6.54 -0.35 -8.77
N GLU A 97 -6.96 0.68 -8.02
CA GLU A 97 -6.27 1.96 -7.99
C GLU A 97 -4.83 1.83 -7.47
N SER A 98 -4.61 1.01 -6.44
CA SER A 98 -3.28 0.78 -5.87
C SER A 98 -2.34 0.07 -6.85
N LEU A 99 -2.85 -0.90 -7.60
CA LEU A 99 -2.06 -1.59 -8.63
C LEU A 99 -1.70 -0.65 -9.78
N ASN A 100 -2.62 0.21 -10.20
CA ASN A 100 -2.34 1.23 -11.20
C ASN A 100 -1.28 2.23 -10.71
N TYR A 101 -1.35 2.62 -9.45
CA TYR A 101 -0.37 3.51 -8.83
C TYR A 101 1.04 2.90 -8.81
N LEU A 102 1.16 1.60 -8.45
CA LEU A 102 2.43 0.89 -8.47
C LEU A 102 3.02 0.81 -9.88
N ASN A 103 2.20 0.49 -10.87
CA ASN A 103 2.63 0.43 -12.27
C ASN A 103 3.08 1.80 -12.78
N PHE A 104 2.38 2.85 -12.41
CA PHE A 104 2.74 4.22 -12.75
C PHE A 104 4.10 4.61 -12.16
N ASN A 105 4.33 4.32 -10.87
CA ASN A 105 5.60 4.60 -10.21
C ASN A 105 6.77 3.82 -10.82
N GLU A 106 6.56 2.57 -11.18
CA GLU A 106 7.55 1.76 -11.89
C GLU A 106 7.89 2.38 -13.25
N SER A 107 6.90 2.78 -14.00
CA SER A 107 7.09 3.42 -15.31
C SER A 107 7.87 4.73 -15.20
N ILE A 108 7.60 5.55 -14.19
CA ILE A 108 8.36 6.78 -13.91
C ILE A 108 9.81 6.45 -13.60
N SER A 109 10.07 5.45 -12.77
CA SER A 109 11.43 5.05 -12.41
C SER A 109 12.23 4.60 -13.64
N ILE A 110 11.62 3.81 -14.52
CA ILE A 110 12.22 3.39 -15.78
C ILE A 110 12.54 4.59 -16.65
N LEU A 111 11.60 5.53 -16.79
CA LEU A 111 11.78 6.74 -17.60
C LEU A 111 12.93 7.59 -17.05
N ILE A 112 13.01 7.81 -15.75
CA ILE A 112 14.10 8.55 -15.11
C ILE A 112 15.44 7.89 -15.39
N ASN A 113 15.53 6.57 -15.26
CA ASN A 113 16.76 5.82 -15.55
C ASN A 113 17.19 5.95 -17.01
N LEU A 114 16.25 5.90 -17.95
CA LEU A 114 16.51 6.11 -19.38
C LEU A 114 17.06 7.52 -19.64
N ILE A 115 16.46 8.54 -19.04
CA ILE A 115 16.92 9.93 -19.15
C ILE A 115 18.34 10.05 -18.60
N ASN A 116 18.62 9.51 -17.42
CA ASN A 116 19.94 9.57 -16.80
C ASN A 116 21.01 8.89 -17.66
N ASN A 117 20.69 7.73 -18.25
CA ASN A 117 21.61 7.01 -19.11
C ASN A 117 21.92 7.81 -20.37
N LYS A 118 20.93 8.44 -20.99
CA LYS A 118 21.14 9.29 -22.17
C LYS A 118 21.99 10.51 -21.84
N LEU A 119 21.76 11.14 -20.68
CA LEU A 119 22.54 12.30 -20.22
C LEU A 119 24.01 11.92 -19.92
N SER A 120 24.23 10.70 -19.43
CA SER A 120 25.59 10.17 -19.18
C SER A 120 26.36 10.00 -20.50
N ASP A 121 25.67 9.59 -21.57
CA ASP A 121 26.28 9.39 -22.88
C ASP A 121 26.47 10.71 -23.63
N ASP A 122 25.52 11.65 -23.48
CA ASP A 122 25.55 12.94 -24.16
C ASP A 122 24.93 14.04 -23.28
N TYR A 123 25.79 14.74 -22.56
CA TYR A 123 25.34 15.83 -21.68
C TYR A 123 24.72 17.01 -22.43
N ASN A 124 24.93 17.15 -23.75
CA ASN A 124 24.30 18.19 -24.57
C ASN A 124 22.76 18.01 -24.68
N LEU A 125 22.25 16.84 -24.33
CA LEU A 125 20.82 16.58 -24.27
C LEU A 125 20.15 17.24 -23.06
N PHE A 126 20.93 17.62 -22.04
CA PHE A 126 20.35 18.18 -20.80
C PHE A 126 19.45 19.40 -21.06
N PRO A 127 19.84 20.44 -21.81
CA PRO A 127 18.97 21.56 -22.06
C PRO A 127 17.68 21.18 -22.83
N VAL A 128 17.77 20.22 -23.74
CA VAL A 128 16.63 19.73 -24.52
C VAL A 128 15.62 19.03 -23.59
N ILE A 129 16.08 18.12 -22.74
CA ILE A 129 15.24 17.38 -21.80
C ILE A 129 14.62 18.33 -20.78
N ARG A 130 15.40 19.28 -20.25
CA ARG A 130 14.91 20.28 -19.30
C ARG A 130 13.80 21.13 -19.92
N SER A 131 14.00 21.62 -21.15
CA SER A 131 12.98 22.39 -21.86
C SER A 131 11.70 21.60 -22.07
N PHE A 132 11.82 20.33 -22.41
CA PHE A 132 10.66 19.45 -22.57
C PHE A 132 9.89 19.30 -21.24
N LEU A 133 10.58 19.04 -20.13
CA LEU A 133 9.96 18.87 -18.82
C LEU A 133 9.33 20.18 -18.31
N ASP A 134 9.97 21.32 -18.54
CA ASP A 134 9.47 22.63 -18.11
C ASP A 134 8.17 23.03 -18.86
N ASN A 135 7.92 22.44 -20.01
CA ASN A 135 6.72 22.71 -20.83
C ASN A 135 5.58 21.72 -20.59
N LEU A 136 5.79 20.76 -19.67
CA LEU A 136 4.71 19.88 -19.25
C LEU A 136 3.86 20.59 -18.19
#